data_54901348a1e256ca21ff4af324d495ba
#
_entry.id   54901348a1e256ca21ff4af324d495ba
#
_cell.length_a   1.000
_cell.length_b   1.000
_cell.length_c   1.000
_cell.angle_alpha   90.00
_cell.angle_beta   90.00
_cell.angle_gamma   90.00
#
_symmetry.space_group_name_H-M   'P 1'
#
loop_
_entity.id
_entity.type
_entity.pdbx_description
1 polymer ?
#
loop_
_entity_poly.entity_id
_entity_poly.type
_entity_poly.pdbx_seq_one_letter_code
_entity_poly.pdbx_strand_id
1 'polypeptide(L)'
;MAATARPARPRAGQLVIIGGAEDKLRHRTILNRFITLAGGPEARILIVSTASSLGEEATDLYAQLFRQLGAAEVVSMRPLIREEANSPRAAELIKDATAVFLTGGNQLRLASVVGGTRLGRAVVDGHRRGLVVAGTSAGASAMASHMVAFGAGGATPKQRMTQMSAGLGLLPGVVIDQHFEQRNRIGRLLALVALSPGLLGIGIDEDTAAVVGHSGVLEVIGKGSVTILDPAKLQTDAYEAKRYRPIMVSGVILHSLPSGYRFDLRRRQLRANLRPVDATDRELAAVNAATERTRRLIRRIAAEGADDTAPERARRRASRSQPLEEASE
;
A
#
# COMPACT_ATOMS: atom_id res chain seq x y z
N MET A 1 39.02 -4.96 -33.14
CA MET A 1 38.24 -5.68 -32.10
C MET A 1 37.02 -4.85 -31.76
N ALA A 2 35.84 -5.26 -32.21
CA ALA A 2 34.58 -4.55 -31.92
C ALA A 2 34.20 -4.82 -30.47
N ALA A 3 34.06 -3.74 -29.68
CA ALA A 3 33.58 -3.82 -28.31
C ALA A 3 32.14 -4.33 -28.33
N THR A 4 31.92 -5.55 -27.82
CA THR A 4 30.57 -6.12 -27.64
C THR A 4 29.81 -5.24 -26.67
N ALA A 5 28.79 -4.54 -27.18
CA ALA A 5 27.89 -3.73 -26.36
C ALA A 5 27.29 -4.60 -25.24
N ARG A 6 27.54 -4.19 -24.01
CA ARG A 6 26.97 -4.87 -22.84
C ARG A 6 25.43 -4.83 -22.94
N PRO A 7 24.72 -5.96 -22.84
CA PRO A 7 23.27 -5.96 -22.97
C PRO A 7 22.66 -4.99 -21.96
N ALA A 8 21.73 -4.17 -22.42
CA ALA A 8 21.03 -3.20 -21.57
C ALA A 8 20.41 -3.96 -20.39
N ARG A 9 20.64 -3.49 -19.15
CA ARG A 9 20.02 -4.08 -17.97
C ARG A 9 18.48 -4.01 -18.14
N PRO A 10 17.76 -5.10 -17.85
CA PRO A 10 16.30 -5.09 -17.90
C PRO A 10 15.77 -3.95 -17.01
N ARG A 11 14.78 -3.22 -17.51
CA ARG A 11 14.16 -2.14 -16.73
C ARG A 11 13.25 -2.76 -15.67
N ALA A 12 13.31 -2.27 -14.44
CA ALA A 12 12.38 -2.67 -13.39
C ALA A 12 10.93 -2.38 -13.82
N GLY A 13 10.01 -3.22 -13.39
CA GLY A 13 8.57 -3.03 -13.58
C GLY A 13 8.07 -1.74 -12.93
N GLN A 14 6.79 -1.46 -13.10
CA GLN A 14 6.17 -0.34 -12.42
C GLN A 14 5.52 -0.81 -11.11
N LEU A 15 5.47 0.08 -10.11
CA LEU A 15 4.71 -0.12 -8.88
C LEU A 15 3.42 0.68 -8.97
N VAL A 16 2.28 0.08 -8.61
CA VAL A 16 0.99 0.76 -8.48
C VAL A 16 0.58 0.70 -7.01
N ILE A 17 0.81 1.78 -6.29
CA ILE A 17 0.66 1.87 -4.84
C ILE A 17 -0.67 2.54 -4.55
N ILE A 18 -1.66 1.78 -4.08
CA ILE A 18 -3.06 2.21 -3.98
C ILE A 18 -3.40 2.49 -2.52
N GLY A 19 -3.95 3.68 -2.26
CA GLY A 19 -4.31 4.11 -0.90
C GLY A 19 -5.47 3.35 -0.25
N GLY A 20 -6.11 2.44 -0.98
CA GLY A 20 -7.25 1.65 -0.56
C GLY A 20 -8.56 2.17 -1.13
N ALA A 21 -9.64 1.37 -0.94
CA ALA A 21 -11.00 1.70 -1.38
C ALA A 21 -11.10 2.20 -2.83
N GLU A 22 -10.21 1.72 -3.71
CA GLU A 22 -10.22 2.06 -5.12
C GLU A 22 -11.57 1.69 -5.78
N ASP A 23 -12.01 2.51 -6.74
CA ASP A 23 -13.27 2.30 -7.47
C ASP A 23 -13.27 0.96 -8.22
N LYS A 24 -14.19 0.08 -7.82
CA LYS A 24 -14.39 -1.26 -8.38
C LYS A 24 -15.63 -1.35 -9.28
N LEU A 25 -16.42 -0.26 -9.34
CA LEU A 25 -17.79 -0.34 -9.85
C LEU A 25 -18.06 0.58 -11.05
N ARG A 26 -17.41 1.76 -11.08
CA ARG A 26 -17.71 2.82 -12.05
C ARG A 26 -16.59 2.92 -13.09
N HIS A 27 -15.70 3.87 -12.91
CA HIS A 27 -14.62 4.18 -13.86
C HIS A 27 -13.44 3.23 -13.74
N ARG A 28 -13.19 2.68 -12.56
CA ARG A 28 -12.10 1.73 -12.28
C ARG A 28 -10.74 2.24 -12.79
N THR A 29 -10.52 3.54 -12.74
CA THR A 29 -9.36 4.23 -13.34
C THR A 29 -8.04 3.60 -12.93
N ILE A 30 -7.85 3.32 -11.64
CA ILE A 30 -6.63 2.73 -11.09
C ILE A 30 -6.46 1.29 -11.57
N LEU A 31 -7.54 0.49 -11.53
CA LEU A 31 -7.51 -0.91 -11.96
C LEU A 31 -7.29 -1.04 -13.46
N ASN A 32 -7.92 -0.18 -14.28
CA ASN A 32 -7.67 -0.11 -15.72
C ASN A 32 -6.21 0.24 -16.01
N ARG A 33 -5.64 1.21 -15.27
CA ARG A 33 -4.22 1.56 -15.41
C ARG A 33 -3.32 0.39 -15.05
N PHE A 34 -3.64 -0.35 -14.00
CA PHE A 34 -2.91 -1.56 -13.62
C PHE A 34 -2.94 -2.61 -14.73
N ILE A 35 -4.12 -2.93 -15.29
CA ILE A 35 -4.26 -3.88 -16.42
C ILE A 35 -3.41 -3.42 -17.61
N THR A 36 -3.49 -2.14 -18.00
CA THR A 36 -2.69 -1.59 -19.10
C THR A 36 -1.19 -1.81 -18.87
N LEU A 37 -0.70 -1.54 -17.66
CA LEU A 37 0.70 -1.73 -17.28
C LEU A 37 1.10 -3.20 -17.25
N ALA A 38 0.18 -4.08 -16.87
CA ALA A 38 0.37 -5.53 -16.80
C ALA A 38 0.43 -6.20 -18.19
N GLY A 39 0.17 -5.47 -19.28
CA GLY A 39 0.18 -5.99 -20.65
C GLY A 39 -1.18 -5.96 -21.35
N GLY A 40 -2.20 -5.31 -20.75
CA GLY A 40 -3.54 -5.22 -21.33
C GLY A 40 -4.18 -6.59 -21.52
N PRO A 41 -4.59 -6.93 -22.76
CA PRO A 41 -5.21 -8.24 -23.08
C PRO A 41 -4.29 -9.44 -22.86
N GLU A 42 -2.99 -9.24 -22.75
CA GLU A 42 -2.00 -10.30 -22.49
C GLU A 42 -1.62 -10.40 -21.00
N ALA A 43 -2.27 -9.59 -20.15
CA ALA A 43 -1.97 -9.55 -18.73
C ALA A 43 -2.22 -10.91 -18.04
N ARG A 44 -1.19 -11.46 -17.42
CA ARG A 44 -1.26 -12.64 -16.56
C ARG A 44 -0.99 -12.20 -15.14
N ILE A 45 -2.02 -12.22 -14.31
CA ILE A 45 -2.03 -11.59 -12.98
C ILE A 45 -2.02 -12.66 -11.90
N LEU A 46 -1.03 -12.58 -10.98
CA LEU A 46 -1.06 -13.32 -9.73
C LEU A 46 -1.62 -12.44 -8.61
N ILE A 47 -2.72 -12.85 -8.01
CA ILE A 47 -3.28 -12.22 -6.80
C ILE A 47 -2.67 -12.91 -5.58
N VAL A 48 -2.05 -12.11 -4.70
CA VAL A 48 -1.57 -12.58 -3.39
C VAL A 48 -2.44 -11.97 -2.30
N SER A 49 -3.31 -12.78 -1.70
CA SER A 49 -4.34 -12.34 -0.75
C SER A 49 -4.03 -12.68 0.72
N THR A 50 -2.77 -12.92 1.05
CA THR A 50 -2.28 -13.24 2.41
C THR A 50 -2.70 -12.21 3.46
N ALA A 51 -2.78 -10.92 3.09
CA ALA A 51 -3.17 -9.86 4.02
C ALA A 51 -4.64 -9.98 4.46
N SER A 52 -5.53 -10.48 3.59
CA SER A 52 -6.98 -10.45 3.83
C SER A 52 -7.44 -11.50 4.83
N SER A 53 -8.31 -11.09 5.76
CA SER A 53 -9.06 -11.98 6.65
C SER A 53 -10.37 -12.48 6.03
N LEU A 54 -10.82 -11.87 4.91
CA LEU A 54 -12.05 -12.27 4.21
C LEU A 54 -11.93 -13.58 3.41
N GLY A 55 -10.79 -14.25 3.52
CA GLY A 55 -10.59 -15.52 2.86
C GLY A 55 -10.60 -15.40 1.33
N GLU A 56 -11.33 -16.30 0.69
CA GLU A 56 -11.42 -16.38 -0.77
C GLU A 56 -12.30 -15.28 -1.37
N GLU A 57 -13.25 -14.70 -0.60
CA GLU A 57 -14.14 -13.65 -1.10
C GLU A 57 -13.38 -12.44 -1.66
N ALA A 58 -12.31 -12.01 -0.98
CA ALA A 58 -11.48 -10.91 -1.48
C ALA A 58 -10.72 -11.30 -2.74
N THR A 59 -10.26 -12.53 -2.81
CA THR A 59 -9.54 -13.06 -3.98
C THR A 59 -10.45 -13.14 -5.19
N ASP A 60 -11.65 -13.70 -5.01
CA ASP A 60 -12.64 -13.87 -6.05
C ASP A 60 -13.14 -12.54 -6.61
N LEU A 61 -13.33 -11.56 -5.72
CA LEU A 61 -13.70 -10.20 -6.14
C LEU A 61 -12.68 -9.63 -7.14
N TYR A 62 -11.39 -9.65 -6.79
CA TYR A 62 -10.35 -9.12 -7.68
C TYR A 62 -10.15 -9.99 -8.91
N ALA A 63 -10.27 -11.31 -8.79
CA ALA A 63 -10.17 -12.21 -9.94
C ALA A 63 -11.27 -11.96 -10.96
N GLN A 64 -12.51 -11.77 -10.51
CA GLN A 64 -13.63 -11.39 -11.38
C GLN A 64 -13.41 -10.02 -12.03
N LEU A 65 -12.97 -9.03 -11.24
CA LEU A 65 -12.70 -7.69 -11.74
C LEU A 65 -11.61 -7.68 -12.83
N PHE A 66 -10.50 -8.35 -12.61
CA PHE A 66 -9.40 -8.37 -13.58
C PHE A 66 -9.77 -9.12 -14.86
N ARG A 67 -10.55 -10.22 -14.76
CA ARG A 67 -11.12 -10.90 -15.95
C ARG A 67 -12.08 -9.98 -16.71
N GLN A 68 -12.96 -9.26 -16.01
CA GLN A 68 -13.87 -8.27 -16.63
C GLN A 68 -13.11 -7.11 -17.30
N LEU A 69 -11.95 -6.76 -16.79
CA LEU A 69 -11.08 -5.74 -17.36
C LEU A 69 -10.17 -6.26 -18.48
N GLY A 70 -10.34 -7.53 -18.88
CA GLY A 70 -9.70 -8.12 -20.04
C GLY A 70 -8.34 -8.75 -19.81
N ALA A 71 -7.99 -9.10 -18.56
CA ALA A 71 -6.77 -9.88 -18.31
C ALA A 71 -6.88 -11.28 -18.94
N ALA A 72 -5.81 -11.74 -19.60
CA ALA A 72 -5.74 -13.06 -20.23
C ALA A 72 -5.85 -14.20 -19.21
N GLU A 73 -5.16 -14.03 -18.09
CA GLU A 73 -5.12 -15.03 -17.05
C GLU A 73 -5.10 -14.37 -15.65
N VAL A 74 -5.86 -14.93 -14.73
CA VAL A 74 -5.84 -14.52 -13.34
C VAL A 74 -5.77 -15.75 -12.45
N VAL A 75 -4.65 -15.91 -11.79
CA VAL A 75 -4.40 -16.94 -10.78
C VAL A 75 -4.28 -16.29 -9.40
N SER A 76 -4.46 -17.08 -8.37
CA SER A 76 -4.37 -16.58 -6.99
C SER A 76 -3.55 -17.52 -6.11
N MET A 77 -2.93 -16.93 -5.10
CA MET A 77 -2.27 -17.63 -4.03
C MET A 77 -2.54 -16.92 -2.71
N ARG A 78 -2.89 -17.69 -1.68
CA ARG A 78 -3.15 -17.19 -0.35
C ARG A 78 -2.37 -17.97 0.70
N PRO A 79 -1.03 -17.83 0.76
CA PRO A 79 -0.27 -18.46 1.82
C PRO A 79 -0.69 -17.93 3.20
N LEU A 80 -1.03 -18.83 4.11
CA LEU A 80 -1.40 -18.52 5.50
C LEU A 80 -0.20 -18.66 6.44
N ILE A 81 0.76 -19.48 6.06
CA ILE A 81 1.99 -19.76 6.78
C ILE A 81 3.20 -19.60 5.85
N ARG A 82 4.38 -19.45 6.45
CA ARG A 82 5.63 -19.23 5.70
C ARG A 82 6.04 -20.40 4.81
N GLU A 83 5.73 -21.62 5.24
CA GLU A 83 6.00 -22.87 4.51
C GLU A 83 5.33 -22.87 3.15
N GLU A 84 4.07 -22.45 3.07
CA GLU A 84 3.33 -22.32 1.82
C GLU A 84 3.96 -21.27 0.90
N ALA A 85 4.37 -20.12 1.45
CA ALA A 85 5.08 -19.08 0.70
C ALA A 85 6.51 -19.48 0.29
N ASN A 86 7.09 -20.51 0.92
CA ASN A 86 8.38 -21.10 0.57
C ASN A 86 8.27 -22.29 -0.38
N SER A 87 7.06 -22.73 -0.75
CA SER A 87 6.89 -23.85 -1.68
C SER A 87 7.49 -23.52 -3.05
N PRO A 88 7.98 -24.54 -3.81
CA PRO A 88 8.43 -24.35 -5.19
C PRO A 88 7.34 -23.70 -6.07
N ARG A 89 6.09 -24.16 -5.93
CA ARG A 89 4.92 -23.63 -6.65
C ARG A 89 4.75 -22.12 -6.48
N ALA A 90 5.02 -21.58 -5.27
CA ALA A 90 4.90 -20.15 -5.01
C ALA A 90 5.83 -19.30 -5.89
N ALA A 91 7.04 -19.78 -6.17
CA ALA A 91 7.98 -19.09 -7.06
C ALA A 91 7.66 -19.33 -8.54
N GLU A 92 7.11 -20.49 -8.89
CA GLU A 92 6.72 -20.81 -10.26
C GLU A 92 5.61 -19.94 -10.78
N LEU A 93 4.59 -19.63 -9.96
CA LEU A 93 3.50 -18.72 -10.32
C LEU A 93 3.97 -17.31 -10.73
N ILE A 94 5.14 -16.88 -10.30
CA ILE A 94 5.73 -15.59 -10.70
C ILE A 94 6.39 -15.64 -12.07
N LYS A 95 6.87 -16.81 -12.52
CA LYS A 95 7.61 -16.90 -13.79
C LYS A 95 6.77 -16.52 -14.98
N ASP A 96 5.50 -16.92 -14.99
CA ASP A 96 4.58 -16.69 -16.08
C ASP A 96 3.72 -15.43 -15.91
N ALA A 97 3.75 -14.83 -14.70
CA ALA A 97 3.00 -13.62 -14.40
C ALA A 97 3.63 -12.39 -15.05
N THR A 98 2.81 -11.51 -15.61
CA THR A 98 3.20 -10.17 -16.04
C THR A 98 2.99 -9.15 -14.93
N ALA A 99 2.12 -9.47 -13.97
CA ALA A 99 1.86 -8.61 -12.81
C ALA A 99 1.48 -9.41 -11.56
N VAL A 100 1.73 -8.78 -10.39
CA VAL A 100 1.27 -9.24 -9.08
C VAL A 100 0.38 -8.18 -8.45
N PHE A 101 -0.72 -8.61 -7.83
CA PHE A 101 -1.61 -7.76 -7.07
C PHE A 101 -1.66 -8.21 -5.60
N LEU A 102 -1.21 -7.34 -4.69
CA LEU A 102 -1.21 -7.57 -3.24
C LEU A 102 -2.48 -6.96 -2.64
N THR A 103 -3.35 -7.78 -2.04
CA THR A 103 -4.63 -7.30 -1.49
C THR A 103 -4.46 -6.49 -0.20
N GLY A 104 -5.51 -5.78 0.17
CA GLY A 104 -5.67 -5.16 1.48
C GLY A 104 -5.89 -6.17 2.61
N GLY A 105 -5.86 -5.66 3.85
CA GLY A 105 -6.03 -6.41 5.09
C GLY A 105 -4.96 -6.06 6.12
N ASN A 106 -4.23 -7.04 6.64
CA ASN A 106 -3.18 -6.85 7.63
C ASN A 106 -1.78 -6.92 6.99
N GLN A 107 -1.08 -5.79 6.95
CA GLN A 107 0.25 -5.69 6.35
C GLN A 107 1.32 -6.47 7.13
N LEU A 108 1.18 -6.60 8.45
CA LEU A 108 2.11 -7.42 9.25
C LEU A 108 1.99 -8.89 8.88
N ARG A 109 0.76 -9.40 8.69
CA ARG A 109 0.54 -10.77 8.20
C ARG A 109 1.20 -10.96 6.84
N LEU A 110 0.97 -10.04 5.89
CA LEU A 110 1.58 -10.12 4.57
C LEU A 110 3.11 -10.16 4.66
N ALA A 111 3.71 -9.21 5.38
CA ALA A 111 5.16 -9.12 5.50
C ALA A 111 5.78 -10.30 6.26
N SER A 112 5.15 -10.79 7.34
CA SER A 112 5.67 -11.90 8.12
C SER A 112 5.56 -13.24 7.39
N VAL A 113 4.48 -13.47 6.63
CA VAL A 113 4.28 -14.72 5.89
C VAL A 113 5.08 -14.73 4.60
N VAL A 114 5.08 -13.63 3.83
CA VAL A 114 5.68 -13.58 2.48
C VAL A 114 7.12 -13.06 2.50
N GLY A 115 7.44 -12.11 3.38
CA GLY A 115 8.76 -11.47 3.42
C GLY A 115 9.91 -12.47 3.60
N GLY A 116 10.93 -12.39 2.72
CA GLY A 116 12.12 -13.25 2.75
C GLY A 116 11.90 -14.71 2.34
N THR A 117 10.68 -15.12 1.95
CA THR A 117 10.37 -16.45 1.42
C THR A 117 10.70 -16.54 -0.08
N ARG A 118 10.52 -17.73 -0.67
CA ARG A 118 10.67 -17.92 -2.13
C ARG A 118 9.70 -17.03 -2.91
N LEU A 119 8.43 -16.94 -2.48
CA LEU A 119 7.44 -16.05 -3.09
C LEU A 119 7.89 -14.59 -3.00
N GLY A 120 8.24 -14.11 -1.81
CA GLY A 120 8.65 -12.71 -1.61
C GLY A 120 9.89 -12.34 -2.43
N ARG A 121 10.91 -13.22 -2.46
CA ARG A 121 12.08 -13.02 -3.32
C ARG A 121 11.73 -13.03 -4.80
N ALA A 122 10.87 -13.97 -5.24
CA ALA A 122 10.45 -14.05 -6.63
C ALA A 122 9.70 -12.79 -7.08
N VAL A 123 8.84 -12.20 -6.22
CA VAL A 123 8.16 -10.92 -6.50
C VAL A 123 9.18 -9.78 -6.64
N VAL A 124 10.13 -9.65 -5.70
CA VAL A 124 11.14 -8.58 -5.72
C VAL A 124 12.07 -8.72 -6.94
N ASP A 125 12.53 -9.92 -7.22
CA ASP A 125 13.42 -10.18 -8.36
C ASP A 125 12.65 -10.09 -9.69
N GLY A 126 11.40 -10.53 -9.73
CA GLY A 126 10.51 -10.33 -10.87
C GLY A 126 10.32 -8.85 -11.17
N HIS A 127 10.03 -8.03 -10.15
CA HIS A 127 9.92 -6.58 -10.30
C HIS A 127 11.21 -5.97 -10.90
N ARG A 128 12.37 -6.38 -10.44
CA ARG A 128 13.65 -5.92 -11.01
C ARG A 128 13.83 -6.28 -12.48
N ARG A 129 13.15 -7.31 -12.96
CA ARG A 129 13.15 -7.78 -14.35
C ARG A 129 11.99 -7.30 -15.22
N GLY A 130 11.07 -6.50 -14.67
CA GLY A 130 9.95 -5.91 -15.42
C GLY A 130 8.55 -6.28 -14.93
N LEU A 131 8.41 -7.18 -13.96
CA LEU A 131 7.12 -7.54 -13.36
C LEU A 131 6.47 -6.31 -12.73
N VAL A 132 5.23 -6.03 -13.11
CA VAL A 132 4.43 -4.96 -12.50
C VAL A 132 3.91 -5.45 -11.13
N VAL A 133 4.04 -4.62 -10.10
CA VAL A 133 3.48 -4.96 -8.80
C VAL A 133 2.50 -3.88 -8.35
N ALA A 134 1.27 -4.27 -8.12
CA ALA A 134 0.25 -3.43 -7.52
C ALA A 134 -0.04 -3.88 -6.09
N GLY A 135 -0.42 -2.96 -5.23
CA GLY A 135 -0.91 -3.27 -3.88
C GLY A 135 -1.87 -2.22 -3.38
N THR A 136 -2.93 -2.68 -2.74
CA THR A 136 -3.93 -1.79 -2.16
C THR A 136 -3.89 -1.84 -0.64
N SER A 137 -4.05 -0.68 0.02
CA SER A 137 -4.11 -0.58 1.48
C SER A 137 -2.90 -1.27 2.15
N ALA A 138 -3.10 -2.39 2.87
CA ALA A 138 -2.02 -3.17 3.47
C ALA A 138 -0.98 -3.63 2.45
N GLY A 139 -1.41 -4.06 1.25
CA GLY A 139 -0.51 -4.42 0.14
C GLY A 139 0.36 -3.25 -0.32
N ALA A 140 -0.18 -2.02 -0.32
CA ALA A 140 0.56 -0.81 -0.65
C ALA A 140 1.65 -0.50 0.41
N SER A 141 1.29 -0.52 1.70
CA SER A 141 2.24 -0.29 2.79
C SER A 141 3.39 -1.29 2.77
N ALA A 142 3.09 -2.56 2.48
CA ALA A 142 4.08 -3.64 2.46
C ALA A 142 5.11 -3.52 1.31
N MET A 143 4.86 -2.72 0.29
CA MET A 143 5.81 -2.54 -0.83
C MET A 143 7.10 -1.80 -0.42
N ALA A 144 7.05 -0.92 0.56
CA ALA A 144 8.23 -0.20 1.05
C ALA A 144 9.21 -1.16 1.72
N SER A 145 10.47 -0.72 1.90
CA SER A 145 11.43 -1.45 2.73
C SER A 145 11.10 -1.33 4.21
N HIS A 146 10.55 -0.19 4.61
CA HIS A 146 10.05 0.10 5.95
C HIS A 146 8.57 0.44 5.85
N MET A 147 7.72 -0.31 6.50
CA MET A 147 6.27 -0.10 6.45
C MET A 147 5.72 0.32 7.81
N VAL A 148 4.61 1.03 7.81
CA VAL A 148 3.82 1.27 9.02
C VAL A 148 3.26 -0.07 9.48
N ALA A 149 3.67 -0.53 10.67
CA ALA A 149 3.15 -1.77 11.25
C ALA A 149 1.75 -1.55 11.83
N PHE A 150 1.64 -0.59 12.72
CA PHE A 150 0.39 -0.12 13.33
C PHE A 150 0.60 1.25 13.96
N GLY A 151 -0.49 1.91 14.34
CA GLY A 151 -0.43 3.20 15.02
C GLY A 151 -1.73 3.99 14.89
N ALA A 152 -1.97 4.87 15.87
CA ALA A 152 -3.13 5.73 15.88
C ALA A 152 -3.01 6.83 14.80
N GLY A 153 -4.15 7.24 14.24
CA GLY A 153 -4.28 8.48 13.48
C GLY A 153 -4.24 9.70 14.40
N GLY A 154 -4.36 10.88 13.82
CA GLY A 154 -4.41 12.16 14.51
C GLY A 154 -3.52 13.20 13.85
N ALA A 155 -3.83 14.48 14.06
CA ALA A 155 -3.09 15.59 13.46
C ALA A 155 -1.76 15.88 14.16
N THR A 156 -1.68 15.62 15.47
CA THR A 156 -0.50 15.96 16.28
C THR A 156 0.50 14.81 16.28
N PRO A 157 1.75 15.01 15.82
CA PRO A 157 2.80 14.00 15.93
C PRO A 157 3.17 13.77 17.39
N LYS A 158 3.25 12.50 17.82
CA LYS A 158 3.59 12.12 19.19
C LYS A 158 4.65 11.02 19.18
N GLN A 159 5.48 11.02 20.21
CA GLN A 159 6.49 9.99 20.43
C GLN A 159 5.82 8.60 20.55
N ARG A 160 6.27 7.63 19.75
CA ARG A 160 5.76 6.24 19.72
C ARG A 160 4.26 6.10 19.41
N MET A 161 3.65 7.07 18.72
CA MET A 161 2.26 6.92 18.27
C MET A 161 2.08 5.86 17.19
N THR A 162 3.18 5.50 16.53
CA THR A 162 3.20 4.49 15.45
C THR A 162 4.48 3.69 15.51
N GLN A 163 4.45 2.50 14.94
CA GLN A 163 5.61 1.61 14.83
C GLN A 163 5.84 1.21 13.37
N MET A 164 7.11 1.02 13.04
CA MET A 164 7.53 0.48 11.74
C MET A 164 7.93 -0.98 11.86
N SER A 165 7.81 -1.69 10.75
CA SER A 165 8.32 -3.04 10.54
C SER A 165 8.96 -3.13 9.16
N ALA A 166 9.69 -4.21 8.90
CA ALA A 166 10.18 -4.49 7.56
C ALA A 166 9.02 -4.80 6.60
N GLY A 167 9.06 -4.21 5.41
CA GLY A 167 8.19 -4.55 4.29
C GLY A 167 8.87 -5.50 3.31
N LEU A 168 8.38 -5.56 2.08
CA LEU A 168 8.90 -6.44 1.03
C LEU A 168 10.14 -5.88 0.30
N GLY A 169 10.43 -4.58 0.45
CA GLY A 169 11.61 -3.97 -0.14
C GLY A 169 11.51 -3.65 -1.63
N LEU A 170 10.31 -3.51 -2.19
CA LEU A 170 10.11 -3.13 -3.59
C LEU A 170 10.45 -1.65 -3.83
N LEU A 171 10.12 -0.77 -2.88
CA LEU A 171 10.43 0.66 -2.95
C LEU A 171 11.25 1.09 -1.72
N PRO A 172 12.57 1.24 -1.86
CA PRO A 172 13.43 1.71 -0.78
C PRO A 172 13.37 3.22 -0.59
N GLY A 173 13.79 3.69 0.60
CA GLY A 173 13.93 5.13 0.91
C GLY A 173 12.61 5.86 1.19
N VAL A 174 11.51 5.12 1.31
CA VAL A 174 10.19 5.68 1.62
C VAL A 174 9.49 4.90 2.73
N VAL A 175 8.54 5.54 3.40
CA VAL A 175 7.50 4.90 4.21
C VAL A 175 6.13 5.27 3.62
N ILE A 176 5.27 4.27 3.41
CA ILE A 176 3.97 4.45 2.77
C ILE A 176 2.87 4.32 3.80
N ASP A 177 2.00 5.32 3.86
CA ASP A 177 0.78 5.32 4.64
C ASP A 177 -0.44 5.44 3.70
N GLN A 178 -1.47 4.67 3.97
CA GLN A 178 -2.65 4.53 3.11
C GLN A 178 -3.92 4.98 3.84
N HIS A 179 -5.06 5.17 3.11
CA HIS A 179 -6.28 5.81 3.66
C HIS A 179 -5.92 7.10 4.41
N PHE A 180 -5.06 7.93 3.80
CA PHE A 180 -4.28 8.90 4.53
C PHE A 180 -5.13 10.02 5.11
N GLU A 181 -5.85 10.75 4.28
CA GLU A 181 -6.79 11.79 4.71
C GLU A 181 -7.95 11.18 5.50
N GLN A 182 -8.55 10.11 4.98
CA GLN A 182 -9.76 9.50 5.51
C GLN A 182 -9.61 9.01 6.96
N ARG A 183 -8.37 8.74 7.38
CA ARG A 183 -8.05 8.32 8.75
C ARG A 183 -7.20 9.33 9.52
N ASN A 184 -7.10 10.58 9.00
CA ASN A 184 -6.35 11.67 9.64
C ASN A 184 -4.92 11.24 10.07
N ARG A 185 -4.12 10.76 9.12
CA ARG A 185 -2.84 10.11 9.40
C ARG A 185 -1.61 11.02 9.32
N ILE A 186 -1.81 12.34 9.13
CA ILE A 186 -0.72 13.30 8.97
C ILE A 186 0.24 13.32 10.17
N GLY A 187 -0.28 13.30 11.41
CA GLY A 187 0.57 13.37 12.60
C GLY A 187 1.42 12.11 12.77
N ARG A 188 0.87 10.91 12.44
CA ARG A 188 1.68 9.68 12.53
C ARG A 188 2.76 9.62 11.45
N LEU A 189 2.50 10.11 10.25
CA LEU A 189 3.50 10.15 9.18
C LEU A 189 4.59 11.19 9.49
N LEU A 190 4.23 12.35 10.06
CA LEU A 190 5.18 13.33 10.60
C LEU A 190 6.06 12.72 11.71
N ALA A 191 5.47 11.98 12.64
CA ALA A 191 6.22 11.30 13.69
C ALA A 191 7.20 10.27 13.12
N LEU A 192 6.82 9.52 12.08
CA LEU A 192 7.70 8.57 11.42
C LEU A 192 8.90 9.22 10.74
N VAL A 193 8.67 10.27 9.94
CA VAL A 193 9.77 10.96 9.27
C VAL A 193 10.66 11.74 10.26
N ALA A 194 10.09 12.19 11.38
CA ALA A 194 10.87 12.81 12.45
C ALA A 194 11.81 11.83 13.15
N LEU A 195 11.39 10.58 13.31
CA LEU A 195 12.20 9.50 13.89
C LEU A 195 13.10 8.79 12.87
N SER A 196 12.83 8.95 11.59
CA SER A 196 13.55 8.30 10.49
C SER A 196 13.76 9.26 9.33
N PRO A 197 14.57 10.33 9.50
CA PRO A 197 14.71 11.43 8.53
C PRO A 197 15.40 11.04 7.22
N GLY A 198 15.91 9.82 7.11
CA GLY A 198 16.38 9.26 5.84
C GLY A 198 15.25 8.91 4.87
N LEU A 199 14.02 8.72 5.36
CA LEU A 199 12.87 8.29 4.59
C LEU A 199 12.01 9.48 4.13
N LEU A 200 11.47 9.39 2.89
CA LEU A 200 10.32 10.20 2.50
C LEU A 200 9.05 9.57 3.07
N GLY A 201 8.17 10.37 3.64
CA GLY A 201 6.81 9.95 4.00
C GLY A 201 5.89 10.09 2.79
N ILE A 202 5.15 9.03 2.44
CA ILE A 202 4.17 9.06 1.35
C ILE A 202 2.81 8.67 1.92
N GLY A 203 1.88 9.62 1.99
CA GLY A 203 0.48 9.42 2.34
C GLY A 203 -0.36 9.31 1.08
N ILE A 204 -1.21 8.29 0.95
CA ILE A 204 -2.05 8.07 -0.23
C ILE A 204 -3.50 7.97 0.20
N ASP A 205 -4.36 8.82 -0.38
CA ASP A 205 -5.78 8.85 -0.10
C ASP A 205 -6.52 7.64 -0.70
N GLU A 206 -7.74 7.38 -0.23
CA GLU A 206 -8.62 6.39 -0.85
C GLU A 206 -8.93 6.74 -2.30
N ASP A 207 -9.17 5.71 -3.12
CA ASP A 207 -9.40 5.81 -4.57
C ASP A 207 -8.32 6.63 -5.31
N THR A 208 -7.08 6.53 -4.81
CA THR A 208 -5.90 7.23 -5.32
C THR A 208 -4.73 6.28 -5.39
N ALA A 209 -3.87 6.44 -6.37
CA ALA A 209 -2.67 5.63 -6.48
C ALA A 209 -1.45 6.46 -6.91
N ALA A 210 -0.30 6.07 -6.39
CA ALA A 210 1.02 6.49 -6.86
C ALA A 210 1.59 5.42 -7.79
N VAL A 211 1.75 5.74 -9.07
CA VAL A 211 2.40 4.88 -10.05
C VAL A 211 3.87 5.25 -10.13
N VAL A 212 4.75 4.34 -9.69
CA VAL A 212 6.20 4.59 -9.67
C VAL A 212 6.87 3.83 -10.80
N GLY A 213 7.48 4.56 -11.72
CA GLY A 213 8.22 4.00 -12.84
C GLY A 213 9.67 3.63 -12.48
N HIS A 214 10.35 2.90 -13.39
CA HIS A 214 11.75 2.48 -13.24
C HIS A 214 12.74 3.64 -13.01
N SER A 215 12.40 4.85 -13.45
CA SER A 215 13.21 6.06 -13.22
C SER A 215 13.12 6.60 -11.79
N GLY A 216 12.18 6.10 -10.98
CA GLY A 216 11.88 6.63 -9.66
C GLY A 216 10.94 7.85 -9.70
N VAL A 217 10.30 8.10 -10.85
CA VAL A 217 9.26 9.13 -10.96
C VAL A 217 7.92 8.52 -10.56
N LEU A 218 7.27 9.16 -9.61
CA LEU A 218 5.92 8.89 -9.15
C LEU A 218 4.95 9.74 -9.97
N GLU A 219 3.86 9.14 -10.46
CA GLU A 219 2.71 9.79 -11.08
C GLU A 219 1.47 9.52 -10.23
N VAL A 220 0.68 10.55 -9.95
CA VAL A 220 -0.57 10.43 -9.20
C VAL A 220 -1.73 10.18 -10.14
N ILE A 221 -2.55 9.17 -9.84
CA ILE A 221 -3.80 8.88 -10.55
C ILE A 221 -4.92 8.61 -9.54
N GLY A 222 -6.17 8.76 -9.96
CA GLY A 222 -7.34 8.54 -9.11
C GLY A 222 -7.97 9.84 -8.65
N LYS A 223 -8.67 9.82 -7.51
CA LYS A 223 -9.63 10.85 -7.14
C LYS A 223 -9.11 11.85 -6.10
N GLY A 224 -8.31 11.38 -5.16
CA GLY A 224 -7.74 12.20 -4.09
C GLY A 224 -6.33 12.68 -4.42
N SER A 225 -5.48 12.75 -3.41
CA SER A 225 -4.12 13.24 -3.49
C SER A 225 -3.09 12.24 -2.96
N VAL A 226 -1.83 12.48 -3.33
CA VAL A 226 -0.67 11.90 -2.69
C VAL A 226 0.06 12.99 -1.93
N THR A 227 0.18 12.83 -0.62
CA THR A 227 0.95 13.73 0.25
C THR A 227 2.37 13.18 0.40
N ILE A 228 3.38 14.02 0.12
CA ILE A 228 4.79 13.67 0.33
C ILE A 228 5.35 14.56 1.43
N LEU A 229 5.96 13.95 2.44
CA LEU A 229 6.69 14.64 3.51
C LEU A 229 8.19 14.42 3.31
N ASP A 230 8.91 15.50 2.99
CA ASP A 230 10.36 15.47 2.86
C ASP A 230 11.04 16.09 4.09
N PRO A 231 11.74 15.30 4.90
CA PRO A 231 12.45 15.79 6.08
C PRO A 231 13.82 16.41 5.79
N ALA A 232 14.11 16.82 4.56
CA ALA A 232 15.44 17.35 4.19
C ALA A 232 15.89 18.57 5.03
N LYS A 233 14.95 19.34 5.58
CA LYS A 233 15.22 20.50 6.46
C LYS A 233 14.65 20.31 7.86
N LEU A 234 14.42 19.07 8.26
CA LEU A 234 13.81 18.72 9.53
C LEU A 234 14.59 19.25 10.73
N GLN A 235 13.84 19.85 11.66
CA GLN A 235 14.25 20.09 13.04
C GLN A 235 13.24 19.41 13.96
N THR A 236 13.71 18.66 14.94
CA THR A 236 12.84 17.89 15.83
C THR A 236 13.51 17.61 17.17
N ASP A 237 12.70 17.45 18.21
CA ASP A 237 13.06 16.95 19.55
C ASP A 237 12.62 15.48 19.75
N ALA A 238 12.24 14.78 18.69
CA ALA A 238 11.64 13.45 18.77
C ALA A 238 12.51 12.41 19.52
N TYR A 239 13.83 12.58 19.53
CA TYR A 239 14.78 11.69 20.23
C TYR A 239 14.82 11.92 21.75
N GLU A 240 14.41 13.12 22.24
CA GLU A 240 14.34 13.47 23.66
C GLU A 240 12.93 13.35 24.24
N ALA A 241 11.91 13.39 23.37
CA ALA A 241 10.52 13.43 23.80
C ALA A 241 10.11 12.16 24.59
N LYS A 242 9.38 12.36 25.68
CA LYS A 242 8.83 11.27 26.48
C LYS A 242 7.70 10.55 25.72
N ARG A 243 7.55 9.25 26.00
CA ARG A 243 6.54 8.39 25.38
C ARG A 243 5.14 9.04 25.38
N TYR A 244 4.51 9.04 24.19
CA TYR A 244 3.18 9.62 23.92
C TYR A 244 3.05 11.13 24.10
N ARG A 245 4.13 11.85 24.35
CA ARG A 245 4.10 13.31 24.34
C ARG A 245 4.18 13.82 22.89
N PRO A 246 3.52 14.98 22.62
CA PRO A 246 3.74 15.67 21.36
C PRO A 246 5.24 15.92 21.14
N ILE A 247 5.65 15.83 19.88
CA ILE A 247 7.01 16.14 19.45
C ILE A 247 7.02 17.40 18.58
N MET A 248 8.09 18.16 18.68
CA MET A 248 8.35 19.27 17.80
C MET A 248 8.79 18.74 16.44
N VAL A 249 8.12 19.19 15.37
CA VAL A 249 8.46 18.87 13.98
C VAL A 249 8.40 20.16 13.18
N SER A 250 9.54 20.62 12.69
CA SER A 250 9.67 21.84 11.90
C SER A 250 10.50 21.59 10.64
N GLY A 251 10.35 22.42 9.61
CA GLY A 251 11.16 22.32 8.39
C GLY A 251 10.88 21.11 7.50
N VAL A 252 9.79 20.35 7.73
CA VAL A 252 9.35 19.30 6.81
C VAL A 252 8.72 19.96 5.58
N ILE A 253 9.22 19.63 4.39
CA ILE A 253 8.64 20.11 3.14
C ILE A 253 7.46 19.20 2.80
N LEU A 254 6.28 19.79 2.64
CA LEU A 254 5.05 19.10 2.28
C LEU A 254 4.71 19.36 0.82
N HIS A 255 4.44 18.28 0.09
CA HIS A 255 3.84 18.32 -1.24
C HIS A 255 2.49 17.62 -1.17
N SER A 256 1.41 18.26 -1.62
CA SER A 256 0.10 17.66 -1.84
C SER A 256 -0.14 17.62 -3.34
N LEU A 257 -0.21 16.43 -3.90
CA LEU A 257 -0.19 16.19 -5.33
C LEU A 257 -1.49 15.52 -5.77
N PRO A 258 -2.41 16.24 -6.40
CA PRO A 258 -3.59 15.64 -7.01
C PRO A 258 -3.24 14.84 -8.28
N SER A 259 -4.25 14.17 -8.86
CA SER A 259 -4.13 13.40 -10.09
C SER A 259 -3.45 14.19 -11.21
N GLY A 260 -2.59 13.53 -12.00
CA GLY A 260 -1.84 14.12 -13.12
C GLY A 260 -0.49 14.72 -12.72
N TYR A 261 -0.22 14.94 -11.44
CA TYR A 261 1.08 15.45 -11.00
C TYR A 261 2.13 14.35 -10.89
N ARG A 262 3.41 14.74 -11.07
CA ARG A 262 4.56 13.84 -10.99
C ARG A 262 5.62 14.35 -10.04
N PHE A 263 6.26 13.42 -9.33
CA PHE A 263 7.33 13.70 -8.38
C PHE A 263 8.51 12.77 -8.58
N ASP A 264 9.71 13.31 -8.60
CA ASP A 264 10.95 12.53 -8.66
C ASP A 264 11.39 12.17 -7.23
N LEU A 265 11.20 10.91 -6.85
CA LEU A 265 11.53 10.41 -5.51
C LEU A 265 13.03 10.46 -5.21
N ARG A 266 13.90 10.35 -6.23
CA ARG A 266 15.34 10.37 -6.07
C ARG A 266 15.87 11.79 -5.89
N ARG A 267 15.32 12.73 -6.69
CA ARG A 267 15.70 14.16 -6.63
C ARG A 267 14.90 14.94 -5.61
N ARG A 268 13.84 14.33 -5.06
CA ARG A 268 12.88 14.95 -4.13
C ARG A 268 12.30 16.25 -4.67
N GLN A 269 11.84 16.22 -5.92
CA GLN A 269 11.38 17.42 -6.63
C GLN A 269 10.14 17.14 -7.47
N LEU A 270 9.26 18.14 -7.51
CA LEU A 270 8.14 18.16 -8.44
C LEU A 270 8.67 18.14 -9.88
N ARG A 271 8.09 17.29 -10.73
CA ARG A 271 8.36 17.30 -12.17
C ARG A 271 7.33 18.18 -12.88
N ALA A 272 7.76 18.84 -13.97
CA ALA A 272 6.86 19.63 -14.80
C ALA A 272 5.63 18.81 -15.23
N ASN A 273 4.46 19.45 -15.18
CA ASN A 273 3.17 18.81 -15.37
C ASN A 273 2.95 18.27 -16.79
N LEU A 274 2.39 17.08 -16.86
CA LEU A 274 1.37 16.83 -17.89
C LEU A 274 0.12 17.56 -17.43
N ARG A 275 -0.57 18.29 -18.36
CA ARG A 275 -1.83 18.98 -18.03
C ARG A 275 -2.76 18.00 -17.30
N PRO A 276 -3.49 18.44 -16.26
CA PRO A 276 -4.54 17.63 -15.65
C PRO A 276 -5.44 17.11 -16.77
N VAL A 277 -5.73 15.83 -16.76
CA VAL A 277 -6.82 15.30 -17.60
C VAL A 277 -8.08 15.87 -16.96
N ASP A 278 -8.75 16.80 -17.65
CA ASP A 278 -10.07 17.32 -17.26
C ASP A 278 -11.02 16.12 -17.16
N ALA A 279 -11.18 15.61 -15.95
CA ALA A 279 -12.27 14.71 -15.63
C ALA A 279 -13.53 15.59 -15.64
N THR A 280 -14.26 15.57 -16.74
CA THR A 280 -15.56 16.24 -16.84
C THR A 280 -16.51 15.63 -15.81
N ASP A 281 -17.00 16.47 -14.91
CA ASP A 281 -17.99 16.17 -13.86
C ASP A 281 -19.33 15.58 -14.35
N ARG A 282 -19.45 15.18 -15.60
CA ARG A 282 -20.73 14.82 -16.24
C ARG A 282 -21.19 13.38 -16.10
N GLU A 283 -20.39 12.48 -15.51
CA GLU A 283 -20.79 11.06 -15.44
C GLU A 283 -21.12 10.54 -14.03
N LEU A 284 -21.33 11.40 -13.06
CA LEU A 284 -21.63 11.00 -11.67
C LEU A 284 -23.04 10.43 -11.47
N ALA A 285 -23.90 10.44 -12.47
CA ALA A 285 -25.34 10.20 -12.27
C ALA A 285 -25.86 8.81 -12.67
N ALA A 286 -25.08 7.96 -13.30
CA ALA A 286 -25.68 6.78 -13.92
C ALA A 286 -24.98 5.46 -13.56
N VAL A 287 -24.92 5.05 -12.31
CA VAL A 287 -24.81 3.60 -11.98
C VAL A 287 -25.41 3.28 -10.61
N ASN A 288 -26.69 3.13 -10.57
CA ASN A 288 -27.39 2.39 -9.51
C ASN A 288 -27.58 0.96 -9.96
N ALA A 289 -26.69 0.05 -9.70
CA ALA A 289 -26.92 -1.41 -9.64
C ALA A 289 -25.65 -2.22 -9.37
N ALA A 290 -24.84 -1.82 -8.41
CA ALA A 290 -23.94 -2.79 -7.83
C ALA A 290 -24.72 -3.59 -6.79
N THR A 291 -24.67 -4.91 -6.86
CA THR A 291 -25.35 -5.75 -5.89
C THR A 291 -24.95 -5.34 -4.47
N GLU A 292 -25.91 -5.28 -3.55
CA GLU A 292 -25.69 -4.93 -2.14
C GLU A 292 -24.55 -5.75 -1.49
N ARG A 293 -24.36 -6.99 -1.98
CA ARG A 293 -23.27 -7.87 -1.58
C ARG A 293 -21.90 -7.28 -1.90
N THR A 294 -21.69 -6.72 -3.08
CA THR A 294 -20.43 -6.11 -3.50
C THR A 294 -20.13 -4.85 -2.67
N ARG A 295 -21.16 -4.04 -2.39
CA ARG A 295 -21.01 -2.85 -1.53
C ARG A 295 -20.62 -3.22 -0.10
N ARG A 296 -21.26 -4.27 0.48
CA ARG A 296 -20.88 -4.78 1.81
C ARG A 296 -19.46 -5.29 1.84
N LEU A 297 -19.04 -6.04 0.81
CA LEU A 297 -17.68 -6.58 0.73
C LEU A 297 -16.63 -5.46 0.62
N ILE A 298 -16.87 -4.45 -0.23
CA ILE A 298 -15.97 -3.30 -0.36
C ILE A 298 -15.84 -2.55 0.98
N ARG A 299 -16.94 -2.33 1.70
CA ARG A 299 -16.91 -1.70 3.02
C ARG A 299 -16.15 -2.55 4.05
N ARG A 300 -16.30 -3.88 4.01
CA ARG A 300 -15.57 -4.79 4.92
C ARG A 300 -14.07 -4.75 4.63
N ILE A 301 -13.64 -4.83 3.35
CA ILE A 301 -12.23 -4.71 2.96
C ILE A 301 -11.63 -3.37 3.41
N ALA A 302 -12.39 -2.27 3.26
CA ALA A 302 -11.96 -0.96 3.73
C ALA A 302 -11.88 -0.86 5.27
N ALA A 303 -12.77 -1.56 5.98
CA ALA A 303 -12.82 -1.58 7.45
C ALA A 303 -11.74 -2.46 8.07
N GLU A 304 -11.29 -3.54 7.40
CA GLU A 304 -10.23 -4.42 7.91
C GLU A 304 -8.92 -3.68 8.21
N GLY A 305 -8.57 -2.70 7.38
CA GLY A 305 -7.43 -1.84 7.70
C GLY A 305 -7.74 -0.79 8.78
N ALA A 306 -8.98 -0.69 9.31
CA ALA A 306 -9.32 0.25 10.38
C ALA A 306 -9.04 -0.32 11.78
N ASP A 307 -8.95 -1.64 11.92
CA ASP A 307 -8.78 -2.31 13.23
C ASP A 307 -7.31 -2.36 13.73
N ASP A 308 -6.41 -1.68 13.02
CA ASP A 308 -5.00 -1.51 13.45
C ASP A 308 -4.83 -0.66 14.74
N THR A 309 -5.92 -0.22 15.37
CA THR A 309 -5.87 0.75 16.49
C THR A 309 -6.04 0.16 17.89
N ALA A 310 -6.35 -1.13 18.05
CA ALA A 310 -6.50 -1.73 19.38
C ALA A 310 -5.70 -3.02 19.53
N PRO A 311 -4.68 -3.08 20.40
CA PRO A 311 -4.13 -4.36 20.79
C PRO A 311 -5.20 -5.13 21.57
N GLU A 312 -5.49 -6.35 21.17
CA GLU A 312 -6.39 -7.34 21.80
C GLU A 312 -6.21 -7.49 23.32
N ARG A 313 -5.11 -6.96 23.85
CA ARG A 313 -4.78 -6.90 25.28
C ARG A 313 -5.64 -5.90 26.10
N ALA A 314 -6.25 -4.88 25.48
CA ALA A 314 -7.08 -3.94 26.21
C ALA A 314 -8.45 -4.55 26.55
N ARG A 315 -8.98 -5.42 25.71
CA ARG A 315 -10.26 -6.13 25.97
C ARG A 315 -10.15 -7.22 27.05
N ARG A 316 -8.99 -7.88 27.16
CA ARG A 316 -8.76 -8.91 28.23
C ARG A 316 -8.50 -8.33 29.62
N ARG A 317 -8.15 -7.05 29.76
CA ARG A 317 -8.01 -6.40 31.06
C ARG A 317 -9.34 -5.90 31.63
N ALA A 318 -10.28 -5.49 30.80
CA ALA A 318 -11.60 -5.04 31.24
C ALA A 318 -12.51 -6.18 31.76
N SER A 319 -12.27 -7.42 31.32
CA SER A 319 -13.05 -8.59 31.79
C SER A 319 -12.48 -9.27 33.06
N ARG A 320 -11.37 -8.77 33.62
CA ARG A 320 -10.74 -9.34 34.83
C ARG A 320 -10.85 -8.46 36.08
N SER A 321 -11.56 -7.34 36.01
CA SER A 321 -11.83 -6.48 37.19
C SER A 321 -13.31 -6.57 37.60
N GLN A 322 -13.78 -7.77 37.90
CA GLN A 322 -14.92 -7.93 38.82
C GLN A 322 -14.37 -8.22 40.21
N PRO A 323 -14.82 -7.47 41.23
CA PRO A 323 -14.44 -7.76 42.61
C PRO A 323 -15.03 -9.10 43.05
N LEU A 324 -14.21 -9.92 43.66
CA LEU A 324 -14.71 -11.04 44.48
C LEU A 324 -15.42 -10.43 45.68
N GLU A 325 -16.74 -10.53 45.74
CA GLU A 325 -17.49 -10.30 46.98
C GLU A 325 -17.07 -11.37 47.97
N GLU A 326 -16.61 -10.88 49.12
CA GLU A 326 -16.37 -11.66 50.30
C GLU A 326 -17.71 -12.30 50.78
N ALA A 327 -17.74 -13.62 50.83
CA ALA A 327 -18.72 -14.35 51.60
C ALA A 327 -18.10 -14.62 52.96
N SER A 328 -18.52 -13.82 53.96
CA SER A 328 -18.40 -14.15 55.36
C SER A 328 -19.52 -15.10 55.76
N GLU A 329 -19.18 -16.30 56.18
CA GLU A 329 -19.60 -16.98 57.40
C GLU A 329 -18.91 -18.32 57.49
#